data_898ec368af8c773bb50d0a69b9f80834
#
_entry.id   898ec368af8c773bb50d0a69b9f80834
#
_cell.length_a   1.000
_cell.length_b   1.000
_cell.length_c   1.000
_cell.angle_alpha   90.00
_cell.angle_beta   90.00
_cell.angle_gamma   90.00
#
_symmetry.space_group_name_H-M   'P 1'
#
loop_
_entity.id
_entity.type
_entity.pdbx_description
1 polymer ?
#
loop_
_entity_poly.entity_id
_entity_poly.type
_entity_poly.pdbx_seq_one_letter_code
_entity_poly.pdbx_strand_id
1 'polypeptide(L)'
;EQHGKPLAFYSDKHGIFRVNNGGSTTTGVTQFGRVLSELGIELICANSPQAKGRVERANQTLQDRLIKDMCLEGISSIEAANAWLDTFIADFNRRFARPAKYPKDLHRTVAESNEELDDIFAWQ
;
A
#
# COMPACT_ATOMS: atom_id res chain seq x y z
N GLU A 1 -11.69 -2.00 -0.36
CA GLU A 1 -13.10 -2.12 0.10
C GLU A 1 -13.25 -2.88 1.42
N GLN A 2 -12.60 -4.04 1.61
CA GLN A 2 -12.76 -4.88 2.82
C GLN A 2 -12.49 -4.15 4.14
N HIS A 3 -11.56 -3.21 4.15
CA HIS A 3 -11.11 -2.54 5.37
C HIS A 3 -11.49 -1.05 5.42
N GLY A 4 -12.15 -0.54 4.40
CA GLY A 4 -12.44 0.89 4.28
C GLY A 4 -11.27 1.71 3.75
N LYS A 5 -11.38 3.04 3.86
CA LYS A 5 -10.34 4.00 3.43
C LYS A 5 -9.43 4.38 4.61
N PRO A 6 -8.12 4.24 4.53
CA PRO A 6 -7.21 4.76 5.55
C PRO A 6 -7.26 6.29 5.60
N LEU A 7 -6.89 6.89 6.72
CA LEU A 7 -6.75 8.35 6.82
C LEU A 7 -5.55 8.86 6.05
N ALA A 8 -4.45 8.11 6.09
CA ALA A 8 -3.21 8.48 5.43
C ALA A 8 -2.42 7.24 4.98
N PHE A 9 -1.62 7.41 3.91
CA PHE A 9 -0.56 6.50 3.54
C PHE A 9 0.80 7.10 3.88
N TYR A 10 1.71 6.23 4.30
CA TYR A 10 3.10 6.59 4.56
C TYR A 10 4.00 5.94 3.50
N SER A 11 4.72 6.75 2.74
CA SER A 11 5.57 6.28 1.65
C SER A 11 6.95 6.93 1.67
N ASP A 12 7.81 6.50 0.78
CA ASP A 12 9.04 7.24 0.45
C ASP A 12 8.77 8.37 -0.57
N LYS A 13 9.84 9.07 -0.95
CA LYS A 13 9.77 10.15 -1.95
C LYS A 13 10.04 9.65 -3.37
N HIS A 14 9.75 8.39 -3.67
CA HIS A 14 9.90 7.86 -5.01
C HIS A 14 8.99 8.61 -6.00
N GLY A 15 9.44 8.77 -7.25
CA GLY A 15 8.74 9.55 -8.27
C GLY A 15 7.31 9.08 -8.61
N ILE A 16 6.98 7.83 -8.27
CA ILE A 16 5.61 7.31 -8.39
C ILE A 16 4.67 7.99 -7.39
N PHE A 17 5.16 8.29 -6.20
CA PHE A 17 4.34 8.86 -5.13
C PHE A 17 4.36 10.39 -5.16
N ARG A 18 5.46 11.00 -5.59
CA ARG A 18 5.63 12.45 -5.58
C ARG A 18 6.49 12.92 -6.75
N VAL A 19 6.07 13.99 -7.42
CA VAL A 19 6.92 14.69 -8.38
C VAL A 19 7.99 15.49 -7.62
N ASN A 20 9.25 15.13 -7.82
CA ASN A 20 10.41 15.81 -7.24
C ASN A 20 10.98 16.80 -8.28
N ASN A 21 10.28 17.89 -8.56
CA ASN A 21 10.79 18.92 -9.48
C ASN A 21 11.74 19.87 -8.73
N GLY A 22 13.03 19.71 -8.96
CA GLY A 22 14.01 20.74 -8.63
C GLY A 22 13.86 21.93 -9.58
N GLY A 23 13.06 22.93 -9.22
CA GLY A 23 13.09 24.23 -9.84
C GLY A 23 12.08 24.54 -10.96
N SER A 24 11.10 23.71 -11.24
CA SER A 24 10.01 24.05 -12.16
C SER A 24 8.72 24.35 -11.42
N THR A 25 8.06 25.43 -11.79
CA THR A 25 6.79 25.93 -11.21
C THR A 25 5.56 25.10 -11.59
N THR A 26 5.74 23.98 -12.26
CA THR A 26 4.64 23.07 -12.59
C THR A 26 4.45 22.09 -11.42
N THR A 27 3.39 22.30 -10.66
CA THR A 27 2.89 21.35 -9.64
C THR A 27 2.36 20.10 -10.33
N GLY A 28 3.27 19.22 -10.77
CA GLY A 28 2.90 17.91 -11.29
C GLY A 28 2.38 17.03 -10.16
N VAL A 29 1.13 16.62 -10.23
CA VAL A 29 0.56 15.61 -9.35
C VAL A 29 0.75 14.25 -10.01
N THR A 30 1.28 13.26 -9.29
CA THR A 30 1.34 11.89 -9.81
C THR A 30 -0.06 11.30 -9.87
N GLN A 31 -0.27 10.33 -10.76
CA GLN A 31 -1.56 9.60 -10.82
C GLN A 31 -1.94 9.03 -9.44
N PHE A 32 -0.97 8.48 -8.72
CA PHE A 32 -1.17 7.98 -7.37
C PHE A 32 -1.60 9.11 -6.41
N GLY A 33 -0.91 10.26 -6.45
CA GLY A 33 -1.25 11.42 -5.62
C GLY A 33 -2.63 11.99 -5.93
N ARG A 34 -3.03 11.99 -7.21
CA ARG A 34 -4.37 12.40 -7.64
C ARG A 34 -5.45 11.50 -7.04
N VAL A 35 -5.31 10.18 -7.21
CA VAL A 35 -6.25 9.18 -6.67
C VAL A 35 -6.41 9.33 -5.15
N LEU A 36 -5.30 9.48 -4.42
CA LEU A 36 -5.37 9.67 -2.96
C LEU A 36 -6.09 10.98 -2.59
N SER A 37 -5.82 12.05 -3.34
CA SER A 37 -6.49 13.35 -3.12
C SER A 37 -8.00 13.26 -3.32
N GLU A 38 -8.45 12.59 -4.39
CA GLU A 38 -9.87 12.40 -4.67
C GLU A 38 -10.57 11.53 -3.60
N LEU A 39 -9.88 10.51 -3.09
CA LEU A 39 -10.38 9.68 -1.98
C LEU A 39 -10.25 10.36 -0.60
N GLY A 40 -9.67 11.56 -0.54
CA GLY A 40 -9.43 12.28 0.70
C GLY A 40 -8.43 11.55 1.62
N ILE A 41 -7.46 10.85 1.05
CA ILE A 41 -6.40 10.12 1.77
C ILE A 41 -5.13 10.96 1.76
N GLU A 42 -4.58 11.25 2.93
CA GLU A 42 -3.33 11.99 3.05
C GLU A 42 -2.12 11.14 2.62
N LEU A 43 -1.21 11.70 1.84
CA LEU A 43 0.07 11.08 1.52
C LEU A 43 1.19 11.70 2.33
N ILE A 44 1.74 10.95 3.27
CA ILE A 44 2.87 11.36 4.11
C ILE A 44 4.16 10.77 3.55
N CYS A 45 5.03 11.63 3.02
CA CYS A 45 6.32 11.19 2.48
C CYS A 45 7.43 11.24 3.53
N ALA A 46 8.14 10.12 3.72
CA ALA A 46 9.27 10.03 4.62
C ALA A 46 10.39 11.02 4.23
N ASN A 47 10.87 11.78 5.19
CA ASN A 47 11.94 12.76 4.98
C ASN A 47 13.34 12.24 5.32
N SER A 48 13.44 11.05 5.91
CA SER A 48 14.72 10.47 6.33
C SER A 48 14.76 8.95 6.12
N PRO A 49 15.96 8.37 5.97
CA PRO A 49 16.12 6.91 5.92
C PRO A 49 15.58 6.20 7.17
N GLN A 50 15.71 6.80 8.33
CA GLN A 50 15.23 6.25 9.59
C GLN A 50 13.70 6.11 9.62
N ALA A 51 12.99 7.04 8.99
CA ALA A 51 11.55 6.98 8.85
C ALA A 51 11.07 5.81 7.97
N LYS A 52 11.91 5.36 7.03
CA LYS A 52 11.65 4.21 6.13
C LYS A 52 11.92 2.86 6.78
N GLY A 53 12.75 2.78 7.80
CA GLY A 53 13.30 1.51 8.30
C GLY A 53 12.26 0.48 8.70
N ARG A 54 11.04 0.86 9.04
CA ARG A 54 9.94 -0.07 9.33
C ARG A 54 9.35 -0.66 8.05
N VAL A 55 9.10 0.18 7.05
CA VAL A 55 8.56 -0.25 5.75
C VAL A 55 9.56 -1.13 5.01
N GLU A 56 10.84 -0.73 4.99
CA GLU A 56 11.90 -1.51 4.36
C GLU A 56 12.05 -2.89 4.99
N ARG A 57 12.06 -2.99 6.33
CA ARG A 57 12.11 -4.28 7.02
C ARG A 57 10.87 -5.14 6.79
N ALA A 58 9.69 -4.52 6.77
CA ALA A 58 8.47 -5.26 6.46
C ALA A 58 8.48 -5.80 5.04
N ASN A 59 8.88 -4.99 4.06
CA ASN A 59 9.00 -5.40 2.67
C ASN A 59 10.06 -6.50 2.48
N GLN A 60 11.21 -6.38 3.14
CA GLN A 60 12.26 -7.41 3.09
C GLN A 60 11.77 -8.74 3.66
N THR A 61 11.10 -8.70 4.81
CA THR A 61 10.53 -9.91 5.42
C THR A 61 9.45 -10.53 4.55
N LEU A 62 8.56 -9.70 4.01
CA LEU A 62 7.48 -10.13 3.13
C LEU A 62 8.03 -10.79 1.86
N GLN A 63 8.98 -10.15 1.19
CA GLN A 63 9.60 -10.66 -0.03
C GLN A 63 10.34 -11.99 0.22
N ASP A 64 11.12 -12.07 1.30
CA ASP A 64 11.82 -13.31 1.66
C ASP A 64 10.84 -14.46 1.92
N ARG A 65 9.77 -14.21 2.67
CA ARG A 65 8.80 -15.24 3.04
C ARG A 65 7.91 -15.64 1.88
N LEU A 66 7.40 -14.69 1.12
CA LEU A 66 6.52 -14.97 -0.01
C LEU A 66 7.18 -15.93 -1.01
N ILE A 67 8.42 -15.64 -1.40
CA ILE A 67 9.13 -16.47 -2.37
C ILE A 67 9.38 -17.87 -1.81
N LYS A 68 9.83 -17.98 -0.56
CA LYS A 68 10.12 -19.28 0.06
C LYS A 68 8.86 -20.13 0.23
N ASP A 69 7.79 -19.52 0.71
CA ASP A 69 6.53 -20.22 0.95
C ASP A 69 5.88 -20.64 -0.38
N MET A 70 5.95 -19.82 -1.44
CA MET A 70 5.53 -20.20 -2.80
C MET A 70 6.32 -21.42 -3.32
N CYS A 71 7.63 -21.44 -3.10
CA CYS A 71 8.46 -22.59 -3.49
C CYS A 71 8.07 -23.86 -2.73
N LEU A 72 7.79 -23.76 -1.44
CA LEU A 72 7.37 -24.91 -0.61
C LEU A 72 6.01 -25.46 -1.05
N GLU A 73 5.08 -24.59 -1.45
CA GLU A 73 3.75 -24.96 -1.93
C GLU A 73 3.74 -25.36 -3.42
N GLY A 74 4.89 -25.32 -4.09
CA GLY A 74 5.01 -25.68 -5.51
C GLY A 74 4.29 -24.70 -6.45
N ILE A 75 4.10 -23.45 -6.02
CA ILE A 75 3.39 -22.43 -6.79
C ILE A 75 4.32 -21.81 -7.83
N SER A 76 3.96 -21.92 -9.10
CA SER A 76 4.77 -21.46 -10.24
C SER A 76 4.03 -20.58 -11.23
N SER A 77 2.73 -20.29 -11.02
CA SER A 77 1.95 -19.38 -11.87
C SER A 77 1.37 -18.23 -11.06
N ILE A 78 1.07 -17.12 -11.75
CA ILE A 78 0.46 -15.93 -11.13
C ILE A 78 -0.94 -16.26 -10.62
N GLU A 79 -1.71 -17.03 -11.37
CA GLU A 79 -3.07 -17.44 -11.03
C GLU A 79 -3.10 -18.28 -9.75
N ALA A 80 -2.19 -19.25 -9.65
CA ALA A 80 -2.05 -20.08 -8.44
C ALA A 80 -1.57 -19.24 -7.24
N ALA A 81 -0.65 -18.31 -7.48
CA ALA A 81 -0.17 -17.40 -6.43
C ALA A 81 -1.30 -16.50 -5.91
N ASN A 82 -2.11 -15.92 -6.79
CA ASN A 82 -3.24 -15.08 -6.39
C ASN A 82 -4.31 -15.87 -5.64
N ALA A 83 -4.61 -17.10 -6.05
CA ALA A 83 -5.57 -17.95 -5.36
C ALA A 83 -5.09 -18.36 -3.95
N TRP A 84 -3.78 -18.46 -3.74
CA TRP A 84 -3.17 -18.83 -2.46
C TRP A 84 -2.89 -17.63 -1.55
N LEU A 85 -2.85 -16.42 -2.09
CA LEU A 85 -2.38 -15.21 -1.41
C LEU A 85 -3.11 -14.92 -0.09
N ASP A 86 -4.42 -15.13 -0.03
CA ASP A 86 -5.21 -14.91 1.19
C ASP A 86 -4.75 -15.85 2.33
N THR A 87 -4.45 -17.10 2.01
CA THR A 87 -3.91 -18.07 2.96
C THR A 87 -2.54 -17.64 3.46
N PHE A 88 -1.67 -17.19 2.56
CA PHE A 88 -0.36 -16.65 2.92
C PHE A 88 -0.48 -15.42 3.84
N ILE A 89 -1.33 -14.45 3.49
CA ILE A 89 -1.53 -13.23 4.28
C ILE A 89 -2.03 -13.56 5.69
N ALA A 90 -2.98 -14.48 5.81
CA ALA A 90 -3.49 -14.91 7.11
C ALA A 90 -2.39 -15.53 7.99
N ASP A 91 -1.57 -16.42 7.43
CA ASP A 91 -0.47 -17.05 8.15
C ASP A 91 0.66 -16.04 8.45
N PHE A 92 1.01 -15.19 7.50
CA PHE A 92 2.01 -14.13 7.70
C PHE A 92 1.60 -13.19 8.84
N ASN A 93 0.35 -12.74 8.86
CA ASN A 93 -0.17 -11.89 9.92
C ASN A 93 -0.17 -12.59 11.28
N ARG A 94 -0.55 -13.86 11.32
CA ARG A 94 -0.49 -14.66 12.56
C ARG A 94 0.92 -14.73 13.16
N ARG A 95 1.96 -14.82 12.31
CA ARG A 95 3.37 -14.92 12.74
C ARG A 95 4.00 -13.57 13.07
N PHE A 96 3.70 -12.54 12.30
CA PHE A 96 4.46 -11.28 12.30
C PHE A 96 3.66 -10.06 12.74
N ALA A 97 2.33 -10.09 12.68
CA ALA A 97 1.54 -8.95 13.14
C ALA A 97 1.69 -8.74 14.65
N ARG A 98 1.78 -7.49 15.03
CA ARG A 98 1.79 -7.07 16.43
C ARG A 98 0.57 -6.20 16.69
N PRO A 99 -0.04 -6.29 17.88
CA PRO A 99 -1.13 -5.41 18.24
C PRO A 99 -0.67 -3.96 18.14
N ALA A 100 -1.56 -3.11 17.62
CA ALA A 100 -1.29 -1.69 17.55
C ALA A 100 -1.19 -1.09 18.96
N LYS A 101 -0.27 -0.15 19.14
CA LYS A 101 -0.14 0.60 20.43
C LYS A 101 -1.44 1.35 20.75
N TYR A 102 -2.12 1.82 19.72
CA TYR A 102 -3.42 2.48 19.81
C TYR A 102 -4.40 1.66 18.96
N PRO A 103 -5.27 0.84 19.59
CA PRO A 103 -6.09 -0.15 18.88
C PRO A 103 -7.29 0.43 18.16
N LYS A 104 -7.54 1.75 18.26
CA LYS A 104 -8.65 2.39 17.57
C LYS A 104 -8.49 2.25 16.06
N ASP A 105 -9.50 1.66 15.41
CA ASP A 105 -9.57 1.63 13.96
C ASP A 105 -9.86 3.05 13.43
N LEU A 106 -8.97 3.55 12.58
CA LEU A 106 -9.06 4.87 11.96
C LEU A 106 -9.47 4.80 10.48
N HIS A 107 -9.84 3.62 9.98
CA HIS A 107 -10.39 3.52 8.64
C HIS A 107 -11.77 4.18 8.57
N ARG A 108 -12.03 4.83 7.45
CA ARG A 108 -13.31 5.46 7.14
C ARG A 108 -14.10 4.52 6.22
N THR A 109 -15.41 4.57 6.30
CA THR A 109 -16.28 3.87 5.36
C THR A 109 -16.01 4.37 3.93
N VAL A 110 -16.01 3.46 2.96
CA VAL A 110 -16.02 3.80 1.54
C VAL A 110 -17.44 4.27 1.22
N ALA A 111 -17.58 5.54 0.84
CA ALA A 111 -18.86 6.14 0.48
C ALA A 111 -19.08 6.11 -1.05
N GLU A 112 -18.01 5.97 -1.81
CA GLU A 112 -18.01 5.93 -3.26
C GLU A 112 -18.62 4.62 -3.77
N SER A 113 -19.39 4.69 -4.84
CA SER A 113 -19.88 3.53 -5.58
C SER A 113 -18.73 2.84 -6.34
N ASN A 114 -18.94 1.60 -6.80
CA ASN A 114 -17.94 0.91 -7.61
C ASN A 114 -17.63 1.67 -8.91
N GLU A 115 -18.64 2.28 -9.55
CA GLU A 115 -18.46 3.08 -10.76
C GLU A 115 -17.59 4.32 -10.49
N GLU A 116 -17.85 5.03 -9.40
CA GLU A 116 -17.02 6.18 -8.98
C GLU A 116 -15.59 5.76 -8.65
N LEU A 117 -15.40 4.61 -8.00
CA LEU A 117 -14.06 4.07 -7.75
C LEU A 117 -13.33 3.72 -9.05
N ASP A 118 -14.02 3.09 -10.01
CA ASP A 118 -13.43 2.77 -11.30
C ASP A 118 -13.00 4.04 -12.05
N ASP A 119 -13.80 5.11 -12.02
CA ASP A 119 -13.45 6.41 -12.59
C ASP A 119 -12.25 7.06 -11.87
N ILE A 120 -12.23 7.04 -10.54
CA ILE A 120 -11.12 7.57 -9.75
C ILE A 120 -9.82 6.83 -10.05
N PHE A 121 -9.85 5.51 -10.20
CA PHE A 121 -8.67 4.70 -10.50
C PHE A 121 -8.30 4.68 -11.99
N ALA A 122 -9.17 5.14 -12.87
CA ALA A 122 -8.88 5.24 -14.30
C ALA A 122 -7.67 6.16 -14.54
N TRP A 123 -6.87 5.80 -15.53
CA TRP A 123 -5.75 6.62 -15.97
C TRP A 123 -6.27 7.87 -16.69
N GLN A 124 -5.92 9.05 -16.18
CA GLN A 124 -6.27 10.35 -16.77
C GLN A 124 -5.02 11.10 -17.22
#